data_3acdd0980d78c802a07b00e7f753405d
#
_entry.id   3acdd0980d78c802a07b00e7f753405d
#
_cell.length_a   1.000
_cell.length_b   1.000
_cell.length_c   1.000
_cell.angle_alpha   90.00
_cell.angle_beta   90.00
_cell.angle_gamma   90.00
#
_symmetry.space_group_name_H-M   'P 1'
#
loop_
_entity.id
_entity.type
_entity.pdbx_description
1 polymer ?
#
loop_
_entity_poly.entity_id
_entity_poly.type
_entity_poly.pdbx_seq_one_letter_code
_entity_poly.pdbx_strand_id
1 'polypeptide(L)'
;MTTQPFVRHLSRHWLLAVFTLVAFALLIKLSYWQWQRAEQKQTQLDQLHTAEQQGPVHWLDLTSVPAEQQDGLMLQGKAVWLKPAVWLLDNQLIQGKAGYDVVIPVLVSNQGPAVLVNLGWVAAPPSRDQLPELGIPEKFDLKALLRTEL
;
A
#
# COMPACT_ATOMS: atom_id res chain seq x y z
N MET A 1 -49.67 36.77 16.24
CA MET A 1 -48.68 36.27 15.28
C MET A 1 -47.38 36.97 15.56
N THR A 2 -46.51 36.35 16.37
CA THR A 2 -45.25 36.94 16.90
C THR A 2 -44.07 36.03 16.55
N THR A 3 -43.52 36.24 15.37
CA THR A 3 -42.32 35.55 14.88
C THR A 3 -41.04 36.39 15.01
N GLN A 4 -41.01 37.36 15.94
CA GLN A 4 -39.95 38.36 16.03
C GLN A 4 -38.80 38.12 17.01
N PRO A 5 -38.79 37.21 17.98
CA PRO A 5 -37.64 37.09 18.88
C PRO A 5 -36.44 36.31 18.30
N PHE A 6 -36.70 35.35 17.40
CA PHE A 6 -35.66 34.47 16.88
C PHE A 6 -34.64 35.18 15.95
N VAL A 7 -35.18 36.01 15.05
CA VAL A 7 -34.33 36.75 14.08
C VAL A 7 -33.43 37.79 14.76
N ARG A 8 -33.85 38.38 15.87
CA ARG A 8 -33.12 39.43 16.62
C ARG A 8 -31.94 38.80 17.43
N HIS A 9 -32.05 37.54 17.87
CA HIS A 9 -30.96 36.85 18.52
C HIS A 9 -29.90 36.39 17.49
N LEU A 10 -30.29 36.03 16.29
CA LEU A 10 -29.40 35.58 15.22
C LEU A 10 -28.51 36.76 14.75
N SER A 11 -29.05 37.99 14.67
CA SER A 11 -28.27 39.19 14.28
C SER A 11 -27.20 39.59 15.30
N ARG A 12 -27.38 39.22 16.57
CA ARG A 12 -26.40 39.53 17.64
C ARG A 12 -25.24 38.50 17.69
N HIS A 13 -25.50 37.26 17.21
CA HIS A 13 -24.53 36.15 17.26
C HIS A 13 -24.22 35.57 15.88
N TRP A 14 -24.38 36.41 14.83
CA TRP A 14 -24.15 35.93 13.45
C TRP A 14 -22.74 35.37 13.25
N LEU A 15 -21.72 35.91 13.93
CA LEU A 15 -20.35 35.38 13.88
C LEU A 15 -20.26 33.97 14.43
N LEU A 16 -20.97 33.64 15.51
CA LEU A 16 -21.02 32.32 16.07
C LEU A 16 -21.76 31.36 15.12
N ALA A 17 -22.86 31.83 14.49
CA ALA A 17 -23.59 31.03 13.51
C ALA A 17 -22.73 30.71 12.28
N VAL A 18 -21.99 31.70 11.76
CA VAL A 18 -21.06 31.51 10.64
C VAL A 18 -19.95 30.55 11.04
N PHE A 19 -19.34 30.72 12.22
CA PHE A 19 -18.31 29.83 12.71
C PHE A 19 -18.80 28.38 12.82
N THR A 20 -20.00 28.19 13.35
CA THR A 20 -20.62 26.85 13.46
C THR A 20 -20.87 26.23 12.09
N LEU A 21 -21.36 27.00 11.11
CA LEU A 21 -21.55 26.53 9.75
C LEU A 21 -20.24 26.15 9.06
N VAL A 22 -19.19 26.94 9.23
CA VAL A 22 -17.85 26.64 8.70
C VAL A 22 -17.28 25.38 9.35
N ALA A 23 -17.38 25.26 10.67
CA ALA A 23 -16.93 24.07 11.39
C ALA A 23 -17.68 22.82 10.92
N PHE A 24 -19.01 22.92 10.74
CA PHE A 24 -19.83 21.81 10.25
C PHE A 24 -19.46 21.42 8.81
N ALA A 25 -19.22 22.38 7.94
CA ALA A 25 -18.76 22.12 6.57
C ALA A 25 -17.39 21.40 6.54
N LEU A 26 -16.47 21.81 7.42
CA LEU A 26 -15.16 21.16 7.56
C LEU A 26 -15.32 19.71 8.06
N LEU A 27 -16.20 19.46 9.02
CA LEU A 27 -16.47 18.10 9.51
C LEU A 27 -17.06 17.20 8.43
N ILE A 28 -17.99 17.71 7.62
CA ILE A 28 -18.55 16.97 6.48
C ILE A 28 -17.45 16.63 5.47
N LYS A 29 -16.59 17.62 5.12
CA LYS A 29 -15.49 17.40 4.18
C LYS A 29 -14.51 16.35 4.71
N LEU A 30 -14.18 16.41 6.00
CA LEU A 30 -13.29 15.44 6.64
C LEU A 30 -13.91 14.04 6.66
N SER A 31 -15.21 13.93 6.96
CA SER A 31 -15.96 12.67 6.95
C SER A 31 -15.96 12.05 5.56
N TYR A 32 -16.22 12.84 4.52
CA TYR A 32 -16.18 12.39 3.14
C TYR A 32 -14.80 11.91 2.71
N TRP A 33 -13.74 12.64 3.10
CA TRP A 33 -12.36 12.23 2.85
C TRP A 33 -12.00 10.91 3.55
N GLN A 34 -12.44 10.72 4.80
CA GLN A 34 -12.26 9.48 5.55
C GLN A 34 -12.95 8.30 4.85
N TRP A 35 -14.16 8.51 4.34
CA TRP A 35 -14.90 7.50 3.60
C TRP A 35 -14.15 7.09 2.33
N GLN A 36 -13.74 8.04 1.50
CA GLN A 36 -12.96 7.73 0.28
C GLN A 36 -11.71 6.90 0.60
N ARG A 37 -11.02 7.24 1.68
CA ARG A 37 -9.82 6.49 2.07
C ARG A 37 -10.15 5.06 2.55
N ALA A 38 -11.28 4.87 3.21
CA ALA A 38 -11.73 3.54 3.62
C ALA A 38 -12.11 2.69 2.40
N GLU A 39 -12.81 3.27 1.42
CA GLU A 39 -13.20 2.60 0.18
C GLU A 39 -11.98 2.17 -0.65
N GLN A 40 -10.96 3.01 -0.77
CA GLN A 40 -9.70 2.65 -1.43
C GLN A 40 -9.03 1.43 -0.78
N LYS A 41 -8.99 1.38 0.56
CA LYS A 41 -8.45 0.22 1.28
C LYS A 41 -9.28 -1.03 1.07
N GLN A 42 -10.61 -0.89 1.06
CA GLN A 42 -11.52 -2.01 0.82
C GLN A 42 -11.29 -2.61 -0.57
N THR A 43 -11.19 -1.77 -1.60
CA THR A 43 -10.91 -2.21 -2.97
C THR A 43 -9.57 -2.98 -3.07
N GLN A 44 -8.53 -2.54 -2.36
CA GLN A 44 -7.26 -3.26 -2.31
C GLN A 44 -7.39 -4.63 -1.65
N LEU A 45 -8.17 -4.74 -0.57
CA LEU A 45 -8.43 -6.03 0.09
C LEU A 45 -9.24 -6.98 -0.81
N ASP A 46 -10.25 -6.46 -1.50
CA ASP A 46 -11.07 -7.25 -2.42
C ASP A 46 -10.25 -7.76 -3.62
N GLN A 47 -9.31 -6.96 -4.13
CA GLN A 47 -8.36 -7.41 -5.16
C GLN A 47 -7.47 -8.54 -4.66
N LEU A 48 -6.95 -8.44 -3.42
CA LEU A 48 -6.15 -9.50 -2.81
C LEU A 48 -6.96 -10.79 -2.67
N HIS A 49 -8.17 -10.71 -2.14
CA HIS A 49 -9.05 -11.87 -2.02
C HIS A 49 -9.40 -12.50 -3.37
N THR A 50 -9.62 -11.69 -4.39
CA THR A 50 -9.90 -12.18 -5.75
C THR A 50 -8.67 -12.88 -6.33
N ALA A 51 -7.47 -12.32 -6.16
CA ALA A 51 -6.22 -12.93 -6.60
C ALA A 51 -5.95 -14.27 -5.88
N GLU A 52 -6.26 -14.35 -4.58
CA GLU A 52 -6.15 -15.60 -3.81
C GLU A 52 -7.11 -16.69 -4.31
N GLN A 53 -8.34 -16.32 -4.68
CA GLN A 53 -9.36 -17.26 -5.18
C GLN A 53 -9.06 -17.77 -6.58
N GLN A 54 -8.46 -16.95 -7.45
CA GLN A 54 -8.08 -17.36 -8.81
C GLN A 54 -6.89 -18.30 -8.84
N GLY A 55 -6.18 -18.40 -7.72
CA GLY A 55 -4.95 -19.21 -7.62
C GLY A 55 -3.76 -18.54 -8.30
N PRO A 56 -2.54 -19.01 -7.99
CA PRO A 56 -1.34 -18.41 -8.55
C PRO A 56 -1.13 -18.78 -10.02
N VAL A 57 -0.83 -17.77 -10.83
CA VAL A 57 -0.43 -17.93 -12.22
C VAL A 57 1.06 -18.23 -12.28
N HIS A 58 1.44 -19.20 -13.10
CA HIS A 58 2.86 -19.45 -13.29
C HIS A 58 3.51 -18.29 -14.05
N TRP A 59 4.70 -17.88 -13.63
CA TRP A 59 5.40 -16.75 -14.23
C TRP A 59 5.52 -16.85 -15.77
N LEU A 60 5.75 -18.05 -16.30
CA LEU A 60 5.88 -18.26 -17.75
C LEU A 60 4.61 -17.94 -18.53
N ASP A 61 3.47 -18.00 -17.86
CA ASP A 61 2.17 -17.73 -18.46
C ASP A 61 1.79 -16.25 -18.40
N LEU A 62 2.58 -15.42 -17.68
CA LEU A 62 2.31 -13.99 -17.50
C LEU A 62 2.29 -13.23 -18.83
N THR A 63 3.12 -13.63 -19.78
CA THR A 63 3.15 -12.99 -21.12
C THR A 63 1.87 -13.19 -21.93
N SER A 64 1.06 -14.20 -21.57
CA SER A 64 -0.26 -14.43 -22.18
C SER A 64 -1.36 -13.57 -21.59
N VAL A 65 -1.10 -12.91 -20.42
CA VAL A 65 -2.05 -12.03 -19.74
C VAL A 65 -1.85 -10.59 -20.23
N PRO A 66 -2.90 -9.91 -20.68
CA PRO A 66 -2.81 -8.51 -21.06
C PRO A 66 -2.24 -7.63 -19.92
N ALA A 67 -1.38 -6.67 -20.25
CA ALA A 67 -0.68 -5.82 -19.27
C ALA A 67 -1.66 -5.14 -18.28
N GLU A 68 -2.82 -4.74 -18.77
CA GLU A 68 -3.88 -4.09 -17.97
C GLU A 68 -4.48 -5.00 -16.89
N GLN A 69 -4.33 -6.31 -17.04
CA GLN A 69 -4.87 -7.33 -16.11
C GLN A 69 -3.79 -7.97 -15.24
N GLN A 70 -2.54 -7.55 -15.38
CA GLN A 70 -1.42 -8.13 -14.65
C GLN A 70 -1.33 -7.61 -13.21
N ASP A 71 -1.79 -6.38 -12.93
CA ASP A 71 -1.76 -5.84 -11.58
C ASP A 71 -2.68 -6.63 -10.64
N GLY A 72 -2.16 -6.99 -9.48
CA GLY A 72 -2.88 -7.77 -8.48
C GLY A 72 -2.89 -9.29 -8.72
N LEU A 73 -2.22 -9.80 -9.77
CA LEU A 73 -2.10 -11.25 -9.95
C LEU A 73 -1.15 -11.88 -8.92
N MET A 74 -1.53 -13.04 -8.43
CA MET A 74 -0.65 -13.87 -7.63
C MET A 74 0.25 -14.69 -8.55
N LEU A 75 1.54 -14.46 -8.52
CA LEU A 75 2.53 -15.16 -9.33
C LEU A 75 3.23 -16.25 -8.53
N GLN A 76 3.57 -17.36 -9.19
CA GLN A 76 4.43 -18.38 -8.62
C GLN A 76 5.47 -18.87 -9.62
N GLY A 77 6.62 -19.27 -9.10
CA GLY A 77 7.69 -19.85 -9.90
C GLY A 77 9.01 -19.90 -9.16
N LYS A 78 10.03 -20.49 -9.79
CA LYS A 78 11.39 -20.48 -9.24
C LYS A 78 12.05 -19.16 -9.55
N ALA A 79 12.68 -18.58 -8.55
CA ALA A 79 13.42 -17.32 -8.67
C ALA A 79 14.89 -17.52 -8.34
N VAL A 80 15.74 -16.80 -9.05
CA VAL A 80 17.20 -16.75 -8.81
C VAL A 80 17.57 -15.32 -8.48
N TRP A 81 18.16 -15.10 -7.31
CA TRP A 81 18.63 -13.78 -6.89
C TRP A 81 19.83 -13.33 -7.72
N LEU A 82 19.76 -12.12 -8.25
CA LEU A 82 20.86 -11.46 -8.95
C LEU A 82 21.80 -10.78 -7.94
N LYS A 83 22.66 -11.57 -7.30
CA LYS A 83 23.64 -11.07 -6.34
C LYS A 83 24.60 -10.05 -6.98
N PRO A 84 25.12 -9.11 -6.21
CA PRO A 84 24.90 -8.83 -4.77
C PRO A 84 23.84 -7.76 -4.53
N ALA A 85 23.02 -7.39 -5.51
CA ALA A 85 22.11 -6.26 -5.42
C ALA A 85 20.99 -6.50 -4.39
N VAL A 86 20.92 -5.59 -3.40
CA VAL A 86 19.87 -5.52 -2.38
C VAL A 86 19.55 -4.06 -2.14
N TRP A 87 18.27 -3.72 -2.07
CA TRP A 87 17.80 -2.40 -1.62
C TRP A 87 17.09 -2.56 -0.29
N LEU A 88 17.40 -1.66 0.63
CA LEU A 88 16.71 -1.53 1.91
C LEU A 88 15.90 -0.23 1.86
N LEU A 89 14.57 -0.36 1.84
CA LEU A 89 13.67 0.79 1.91
C LEU A 89 13.53 1.19 3.37
N ASP A 90 14.13 2.32 3.73
CA ASP A 90 14.16 2.85 5.10
C ASP A 90 12.81 3.41 5.53
N ASN A 91 12.71 3.72 6.81
CA ASN A 91 11.57 4.37 7.44
C ASN A 91 10.27 3.54 7.46
N GLN A 92 10.38 2.23 7.45
CA GLN A 92 9.26 1.31 7.60
C GLN A 92 9.01 1.01 9.08
N LEU A 93 7.80 1.33 9.55
CA LEU A 93 7.39 1.11 10.94
C LEU A 93 6.37 -0.03 11.00
N ILE A 94 6.72 -1.14 11.67
CA ILE A 94 5.78 -2.21 11.98
C ILE A 94 5.68 -2.38 13.50
N GLN A 95 4.47 -2.27 14.03
CA GLN A 95 4.18 -2.36 15.47
C GLN A 95 5.05 -1.42 16.32
N GLY A 96 5.33 -0.20 15.80
CA GLY A 96 6.14 0.81 16.49
C GLY A 96 7.65 0.55 16.47
N LYS A 97 8.13 -0.48 15.76
CA LYS A 97 9.55 -0.76 15.56
C LYS A 97 10.00 -0.27 14.19
N ALA A 98 11.11 0.45 14.15
CA ALA A 98 11.75 0.86 12.90
C ALA A 98 12.41 -0.33 12.20
N GLY A 99 12.36 -0.35 10.87
CA GLY A 99 12.95 -1.40 10.07
C GLY A 99 13.04 -1.01 8.60
N TYR A 100 13.35 -2.00 7.79
CA TYR A 100 13.54 -1.86 6.35
C TYR A 100 12.71 -2.88 5.60
N ASP A 101 12.10 -2.48 4.50
CA ASP A 101 11.64 -3.45 3.50
C ASP A 101 12.81 -3.85 2.62
N VAL A 102 12.97 -5.16 2.44
CA VAL A 102 14.08 -5.75 1.67
C VAL A 102 13.62 -6.01 0.25
N VAL A 103 14.22 -5.34 -0.71
CA VAL A 103 13.92 -5.51 -2.13
C VAL A 103 15.13 -6.06 -2.85
N ILE A 104 14.94 -7.11 -3.64
CA ILE A 104 15.99 -7.74 -4.43
C ILE A 104 15.58 -7.91 -5.89
N PRO A 105 16.51 -7.85 -6.84
CA PRO A 105 16.26 -8.26 -8.22
C PRO A 105 16.36 -9.77 -8.34
N VAL A 106 15.40 -10.38 -8.99
CA VAL A 106 15.39 -11.80 -9.28
C VAL A 106 15.16 -12.08 -10.76
N LEU A 107 15.74 -13.16 -11.23
CA LEU A 107 15.38 -13.78 -12.50
C LEU A 107 14.39 -14.91 -12.21
N VAL A 108 13.25 -14.87 -12.85
CA VAL A 108 12.18 -15.88 -12.77
C VAL A 108 12.23 -16.82 -13.98
N SER A 109 12.92 -16.38 -15.05
CA SER A 109 13.17 -17.15 -16.26
C SER A 109 14.59 -16.84 -16.76
N ASN A 110 15.25 -17.84 -17.38
CA ASN A 110 16.60 -17.68 -17.94
C ASN A 110 16.69 -16.67 -19.09
N GLN A 111 15.57 -16.23 -19.64
CA GLN A 111 15.50 -15.31 -20.80
C GLN A 111 14.57 -14.10 -20.56
N GLY A 112 14.03 -13.96 -19.34
CA GLY A 112 13.15 -12.86 -18.99
C GLY A 112 13.88 -11.66 -18.37
N PRO A 113 13.20 -10.53 -18.25
CA PRO A 113 13.72 -9.39 -17.49
C PRO A 113 13.87 -9.72 -16.01
N ALA A 114 14.78 -9.02 -15.36
CA ALA A 114 14.85 -9.05 -13.90
C ALA A 114 13.64 -8.33 -13.31
N VAL A 115 13.09 -8.89 -12.25
CA VAL A 115 11.94 -8.36 -11.52
C VAL A 115 12.36 -8.00 -10.11
N LEU A 116 11.88 -6.88 -9.60
CA LEU A 116 12.09 -6.49 -8.22
C LEU A 116 11.07 -7.20 -7.33
N VAL A 117 11.58 -7.88 -6.30
CA VAL A 117 10.75 -8.59 -5.33
C VAL A 117 10.98 -7.99 -3.95
N ASN A 118 9.92 -7.56 -3.31
CA ASN A 118 9.92 -7.20 -1.91
C ASN A 118 9.80 -8.49 -1.08
N LEU A 119 10.84 -8.82 -0.32
CA LEU A 119 10.89 -10.00 0.56
C LEU A 119 10.20 -9.76 1.90
N GLY A 120 9.76 -8.52 2.15
CA GLY A 120 9.15 -8.11 3.39
C GLY A 120 10.08 -7.33 4.31
N TRP A 121 9.60 -7.11 5.52
CA TRP A 121 10.22 -6.23 6.51
C TRP A 121 11.20 -6.96 7.42
N VAL A 122 12.31 -6.29 7.71
CA VAL A 122 13.30 -6.69 8.73
C VAL A 122 13.49 -5.56 9.73
N ALA A 123 13.68 -5.91 11.01
CA ALA A 123 13.93 -4.91 12.03
C ALA A 123 15.28 -4.21 11.81
N ALA A 124 15.32 -2.91 12.03
CA ALA A 124 16.57 -2.16 12.04
C ALA A 124 17.45 -2.63 13.20
N PRO A 125 18.77 -2.78 12.99
CA PRO A 125 19.70 -3.06 14.06
C PRO A 125 19.76 -1.87 15.05
N PRO A 126 20.29 -2.06 16.28
CA PRO A 126 20.35 -1.00 17.29
C PRO A 126 21.14 0.24 16.87
N SER A 127 22.10 0.08 15.96
CA SER A 127 22.87 1.19 15.39
C SER A 127 22.58 1.33 13.90
N ARG A 128 22.40 2.58 13.45
CA ARG A 128 22.21 2.89 12.01
C ARG A 128 23.46 2.65 11.15
N ASP A 129 24.62 2.51 11.77
CA ASP A 129 25.89 2.20 11.08
C ASP A 129 26.01 0.72 10.73
N GLN A 130 25.07 -0.09 11.21
CA GLN A 130 25.00 -1.51 10.93
C GLN A 130 23.84 -1.81 9.99
N LEU A 131 24.07 -2.68 9.03
CA LEU A 131 23.01 -3.20 8.17
C LEU A 131 22.48 -4.51 8.75
N PRO A 132 21.19 -4.82 8.55
CA PRO A 132 20.64 -6.09 8.99
C PRO A 132 21.29 -7.26 8.24
N GLU A 133 21.52 -8.37 8.93
CA GLU A 133 21.96 -9.61 8.30
C GLU A 133 20.79 -10.24 7.56
N LEU A 134 20.97 -10.46 6.26
CA LEU A 134 19.96 -11.00 5.37
C LEU A 134 20.34 -12.43 4.96
N GLY A 135 19.63 -13.41 5.47
CA GLY A 135 19.81 -14.82 5.10
C GLY A 135 19.08 -15.20 3.82
N ILE A 136 19.29 -14.47 2.72
CA ILE A 136 18.56 -14.68 1.46
C ILE A 136 19.18 -15.84 0.69
N PRO A 137 18.42 -16.91 0.38
CA PRO A 137 18.90 -18.01 -0.44
C PRO A 137 19.09 -17.56 -1.89
N GLU A 138 20.03 -18.16 -2.60
CA GLU A 138 20.30 -17.82 -3.99
C GLU A 138 19.15 -18.24 -4.93
N LYS A 139 18.51 -19.34 -4.63
CA LYS A 139 17.38 -19.90 -5.38
C LYS A 139 16.26 -20.20 -4.40
N PHE A 140 15.06 -19.82 -4.75
CA PHE A 140 13.88 -20.04 -3.91
C PHE A 140 12.61 -20.12 -4.76
N ASP A 141 11.57 -20.71 -4.20
CA ASP A 141 10.25 -20.69 -4.79
C ASP A 141 9.58 -19.36 -4.44
N LEU A 142 9.29 -18.58 -5.48
CA LEU A 142 8.62 -17.29 -5.37
C LEU A 142 7.11 -17.49 -5.43
N LYS A 143 6.41 -16.93 -4.45
CA LYS A 143 4.97 -16.67 -4.51
C LYS A 143 4.75 -15.22 -4.10
N ALA A 144 4.35 -14.39 -5.04
CA ALA A 144 4.27 -12.95 -4.82
C ALA A 144 3.10 -12.34 -5.57
N LEU A 145 2.57 -11.24 -5.03
CA LEU A 145 1.59 -10.40 -5.70
C LEU A 145 2.31 -9.47 -6.68
N LEU A 146 1.91 -9.49 -7.95
CA LEU A 146 2.43 -8.57 -8.95
C LEU A 146 1.84 -7.17 -8.74
N ARG A 147 2.70 -6.17 -8.75
CA ARG A 147 2.34 -4.76 -8.82
C ARG A 147 3.01 -4.14 -10.04
N THR A 148 2.22 -3.49 -10.88
CA THR A 148 2.71 -2.82 -12.10
C THR A 148 3.06 -1.36 -11.85
N GLU A 149 2.62 -0.78 -10.73
CA GLU A 149 2.96 0.57 -10.30
C GLU A 149 3.70 0.52 -8.95
N LEU A 150 4.72 1.36 -8.82
CA LEU A 150 5.53 1.56 -7.61
C LEU A 150 5.03 2.75 -6.81
#